data_7e96cac813d1be5326249ef5905eee94
#
_entry.id   7e96cac813d1be5326249ef5905eee94
#
_cell.length_a   1.000
_cell.length_b   1.000
_cell.length_c   1.000
_cell.angle_alpha   90.00
_cell.angle_beta   90.00
_cell.angle_gamma   90.00
#
_symmetry.space_group_name_H-M   'P 1'
#
loop_
_entity.id
_entity.type
_entity.pdbx_description
1 polymer ?
#
loop_
_entity_poly.entity_id
_entity_poly.type
_entity_poly.pdbx_seq_one_letter_code
_entity_poly.pdbx_strand_id
1 'polypeptide(L)'
;EMESRDWSSDVCSSDLESVLAAYNAANTTNYELLPASQYTMSSTEATVEAGTSASQPIEINIKPLSQELKESGKKFAIALKLKSKDAGQGVLQSGSTIVYVLDQVVYQAVPTINSRNNVHMTMRQDYELTEWTVEFNINIDKLGTAVGELNNQTIFGAWGPDGKDGEIYIRFGDAPIEGNRLQIKTQGTQMNSNMLFNANTWYHLAFVCTGTKLYMYVNGVLDNSMDLAGKIVNLGSKKIQLGNMDYLKANVKYSELRFWTKARSQAEVANNMYVIDPKSNGLEAYWKMNEGEGYSFRDASGNGNNAETNGQAVPEWIQDVRIDGK
;
A
#
# COMPACT_ATOMS: atom_id res chain seq x y z
N GLU A 1 -10.72 -10.54 53.67
CA GLU A 1 -10.41 -11.75 52.82
C GLU A 1 -10.60 -11.35 51.38
N MET A 2 -9.50 -11.28 50.61
CA MET A 2 -9.56 -11.11 49.18
C MET A 2 -9.70 -12.52 48.58
N GLU A 3 -10.87 -12.79 47.99
CA GLU A 3 -11.11 -14.06 47.26
C GLU A 3 -10.29 -14.07 45.99
N SER A 4 -9.87 -15.28 45.51
CA SER A 4 -9.26 -15.46 44.22
C SER A 4 -10.27 -15.15 43.09
N ARG A 5 -9.84 -14.52 42.02
CA ARG A 5 -10.69 -14.11 40.92
C ARG A 5 -10.33 -14.88 39.65
N ASP A 6 -11.28 -15.65 39.16
CA ASP A 6 -11.13 -16.42 37.92
C ASP A 6 -11.63 -15.66 36.70
N TRP A 7 -10.80 -15.57 35.69
CA TRP A 7 -11.11 -14.96 34.41
C TRP A 7 -11.04 -16.01 33.32
N SER A 8 -12.04 -16.13 32.47
CA SER A 8 -11.98 -16.99 31.30
C SER A 8 -12.12 -16.21 30.00
N SER A 9 -11.43 -16.68 28.98
CA SER A 9 -11.57 -16.22 27.63
C SER A 9 -12.40 -17.18 26.75
N ASP A 10 -13.46 -17.78 27.31
CA ASP A 10 -14.43 -18.53 26.49
C ASP A 10 -15.12 -17.55 25.54
N VAL A 11 -14.50 -17.37 24.38
CA VAL A 11 -14.98 -16.40 23.39
C VAL A 11 -15.50 -17.17 22.20
N CYS A 12 -16.79 -17.00 21.91
CA CYS A 12 -17.39 -17.44 20.65
C CYS A 12 -16.74 -16.67 19.48
N SER A 13 -16.47 -17.33 18.35
CA SER A 13 -15.85 -16.69 17.17
C SER A 13 -16.58 -15.42 16.71
N SER A 14 -17.90 -15.39 16.83
CA SER A 14 -18.74 -14.21 16.51
C SER A 14 -18.44 -12.99 17.38
N ASP A 15 -18.02 -13.19 18.64
CA ASP A 15 -17.63 -12.09 19.52
C ASP A 15 -16.31 -11.46 19.05
N LEU A 16 -15.34 -12.28 18.59
CA LEU A 16 -14.06 -11.80 18.09
C LEU A 16 -14.20 -11.07 16.74
N GLU A 17 -15.06 -11.57 15.86
CA GLU A 17 -15.40 -10.89 14.61
C GLU A 17 -16.02 -9.50 14.89
N SER A 18 -16.91 -9.39 15.88
CA SER A 18 -17.50 -8.10 16.25
C SER A 18 -16.46 -7.11 16.81
N VAL A 19 -15.52 -7.59 17.63
CA VAL A 19 -14.41 -6.77 18.16
C VAL A 19 -13.53 -6.27 17.03
N LEU A 20 -13.15 -7.15 16.10
CA LEU A 20 -12.32 -6.77 14.96
C LEU A 20 -13.05 -5.83 13.99
N ALA A 21 -14.35 -6.06 13.74
CA ALA A 21 -15.17 -5.17 12.92
C ALA A 21 -15.25 -3.75 13.50
N ALA A 22 -15.43 -3.63 14.82
CA ALA A 22 -15.41 -2.34 15.51
C ALA A 22 -14.05 -1.64 15.41
N TYR A 23 -12.96 -2.39 15.57
CA TYR A 23 -11.61 -1.88 15.38
C TYR A 23 -11.38 -1.37 13.94
N ASN A 24 -11.76 -2.18 12.95
CA ASN A 24 -11.61 -1.83 11.53
C ASN A 24 -12.41 -0.55 11.19
N ALA A 25 -13.65 -0.45 11.68
CA ALA A 25 -14.48 0.74 11.46
C ALA A 25 -13.85 2.01 12.07
N ALA A 26 -13.35 1.91 13.30
CA ALA A 26 -12.75 3.05 14.00
C ALA A 26 -11.43 3.53 13.37
N ASN A 27 -10.66 2.62 12.75
CA ASN A 27 -9.34 2.90 12.22
C ASN A 27 -9.29 2.93 10.69
N THR A 28 -10.41 2.75 10.01
CA THR A 28 -10.49 2.65 8.54
C THR A 28 -9.54 1.57 8.00
N THR A 29 -9.53 0.41 8.65
CA THR A 29 -8.72 -0.76 8.30
C THR A 29 -9.58 -1.92 7.83
N ASN A 30 -8.95 -2.96 7.31
CA ASN A 30 -9.63 -4.16 6.78
C ASN A 30 -8.93 -5.46 7.24
N TYR A 31 -8.51 -5.51 8.50
CA TYR A 31 -7.93 -6.73 9.06
C TYR A 31 -8.94 -7.87 9.10
N GLU A 32 -8.47 -9.10 8.83
CA GLU A 32 -9.19 -10.34 9.07
C GLU A 32 -8.64 -11.04 10.30
N LEU A 33 -9.46 -11.89 10.93
CA LEU A 33 -8.97 -12.71 12.04
C LEU A 33 -7.90 -13.67 11.54
N LEU A 34 -6.76 -13.71 12.23
CA LEU A 34 -5.74 -14.72 11.97
C LEU A 34 -6.34 -16.11 12.23
N PRO A 35 -6.26 -17.07 11.28
CA PRO A 35 -6.76 -18.41 11.51
C PRO A 35 -6.19 -19.04 12.79
N ALA A 36 -7.03 -19.69 13.58
CA ALA A 36 -6.64 -20.29 14.86
C ALA A 36 -5.48 -21.31 14.74
N SER A 37 -5.29 -21.90 13.56
CA SER A 37 -4.15 -22.81 13.27
C SER A 37 -2.79 -22.10 13.21
N GLN A 38 -2.78 -20.77 13.08
CA GLN A 38 -1.56 -19.96 12.92
C GLN A 38 -1.00 -19.44 14.25
N TYR A 39 -1.68 -19.64 15.37
CA TYR A 39 -1.17 -19.24 16.67
C TYR A 39 -1.57 -20.23 17.77
N THR A 40 -0.91 -20.16 18.91
CA THR A 40 -1.24 -20.89 20.12
C THR A 40 -1.22 -19.94 21.31
N MET A 41 -2.06 -20.20 22.31
CA MET A 41 -2.06 -19.50 23.57
C MET A 41 -1.65 -20.46 24.67
N SER A 42 -0.87 -19.97 25.66
CA SER A 42 -0.44 -20.78 26.83
C SER A 42 -1.63 -21.16 27.72
N SER A 43 -2.65 -20.32 27.76
CA SER A 43 -3.93 -20.55 28.44
C SER A 43 -5.03 -19.68 27.81
N THR A 44 -6.28 -20.11 27.95
CA THR A 44 -7.46 -19.28 27.66
C THR A 44 -8.07 -18.71 28.96
N GLU A 45 -7.50 -19.01 30.11
CA GLU A 45 -7.97 -18.57 31.40
C GLU A 45 -6.83 -17.98 32.22
N ALA A 46 -7.16 -16.99 33.06
CA ALA A 46 -6.21 -16.40 33.98
C ALA A 46 -6.88 -16.17 35.34
N THR A 47 -6.18 -16.50 36.42
CA THR A 47 -6.63 -16.30 37.79
C THR A 47 -5.77 -15.23 38.46
N VAL A 48 -6.42 -14.26 39.10
CA VAL A 48 -5.74 -13.31 39.99
C VAL A 48 -5.87 -13.87 41.42
N GLU A 49 -4.77 -14.35 41.94
CA GLU A 49 -4.72 -14.95 43.27
C GLU A 49 -5.04 -13.91 44.38
N ALA A 50 -5.59 -14.40 45.48
CA ALA A 50 -5.89 -13.54 46.64
C ALA A 50 -4.61 -12.83 47.14
N GLY A 51 -4.68 -11.51 47.30
CA GLY A 51 -3.53 -10.71 47.70
C GLY A 51 -2.61 -10.25 46.58
N THR A 52 -2.89 -10.58 45.32
CA THR A 52 -2.15 -10.10 44.14
C THR A 52 -2.98 -9.09 43.34
N SER A 53 -2.32 -8.32 42.48
CA SER A 53 -2.97 -7.37 41.59
C SER A 53 -2.95 -7.78 40.12
N ALA A 54 -2.31 -8.92 39.79
CA ALA A 54 -2.20 -9.42 38.43
C ALA A 54 -2.18 -10.94 38.40
N SER A 55 -2.66 -11.52 37.30
CA SER A 55 -2.50 -12.93 36.97
C SER A 55 -1.11 -13.21 36.40
N GLN A 56 -0.80 -14.50 36.22
CA GLN A 56 0.29 -14.89 35.32
C GLN A 56 -0.03 -14.45 33.89
N PRO A 57 0.99 -14.05 33.08
CA PRO A 57 0.80 -13.65 31.71
C PRO A 57 0.33 -14.84 30.84
N ILE A 58 -0.57 -14.54 29.90
CA ILE A 58 -0.94 -15.48 28.84
C ILE A 58 -0.05 -15.19 27.64
N GLU A 59 0.73 -16.18 27.24
CA GLU A 59 1.62 -16.08 26.08
C GLU A 59 0.87 -16.44 24.80
N ILE A 60 1.06 -15.64 23.75
CA ILE A 60 0.54 -15.90 22.41
C ILE A 60 1.73 -16.13 21.48
N ASN A 61 1.86 -17.35 20.98
CA ASN A 61 2.91 -17.75 20.05
C ASN A 61 2.34 -17.79 18.63
N ILE A 62 2.81 -16.89 17.76
CA ILE A 62 2.38 -16.78 16.36
C ILE A 62 3.37 -17.55 15.50
N LYS A 63 2.85 -18.50 14.70
CA LYS A 63 3.65 -19.25 13.72
C LYS A 63 3.93 -18.35 12.50
N PRO A 64 5.03 -18.61 11.76
CA PRO A 64 5.22 -17.99 10.46
C PRO A 64 3.99 -18.21 9.58
N LEU A 65 3.49 -17.14 8.93
CA LEU A 65 2.35 -17.25 8.03
C LEU A 65 2.65 -18.23 6.89
N SER A 66 1.66 -19.05 6.55
CA SER A 66 1.73 -19.92 5.37
C SER A 66 1.90 -19.11 4.10
N GLN A 67 2.43 -19.73 3.04
CA GLN A 67 2.60 -19.07 1.74
C GLN A 67 1.26 -18.55 1.20
N GLU A 68 0.21 -19.34 1.32
CA GLU A 68 -1.15 -18.96 0.91
C GLU A 68 -1.63 -17.67 1.60
N LEU A 69 -1.42 -17.56 2.92
CA LEU A 69 -1.80 -16.35 3.67
C LEU A 69 -0.95 -15.14 3.29
N LYS A 70 0.36 -15.32 3.03
CA LYS A 70 1.23 -14.25 2.55
C LYS A 70 0.81 -13.72 1.17
N GLU A 71 0.42 -14.63 0.27
CA GLU A 71 0.03 -14.29 -1.11
C GLU A 71 -1.40 -13.76 -1.22
N SER A 72 -2.24 -13.97 -0.21
CA SER A 72 -3.64 -13.55 -0.20
C SER A 72 -3.82 -12.03 -0.33
N GLY A 73 -2.80 -11.24 0.02
CA GLY A 73 -2.90 -9.79 0.09
C GLY A 73 -3.72 -9.28 1.28
N LYS A 74 -4.13 -10.19 2.17
CA LYS A 74 -4.93 -9.87 3.35
C LYS A 74 -4.03 -9.52 4.53
N LYS A 75 -4.56 -8.68 5.41
CA LYS A 75 -3.93 -8.31 6.67
C LYS A 75 -4.62 -9.02 7.81
N PHE A 76 -3.87 -9.50 8.75
CA PHE A 76 -4.40 -10.30 9.85
C PHE A 76 -4.24 -9.62 11.19
N ALA A 77 -5.17 -9.91 12.10
CA ALA A 77 -5.12 -9.50 13.49
C ALA A 77 -5.61 -10.62 14.40
N ILE A 78 -5.15 -10.60 15.64
CA ILE A 78 -5.71 -11.44 16.72
C ILE A 78 -6.57 -10.52 17.58
N ALA A 79 -7.87 -10.77 17.65
CA ALA A 79 -8.76 -10.07 18.55
C ALA A 79 -8.96 -10.93 19.82
N LEU A 80 -8.95 -10.30 20.97
CA LEU A 80 -9.19 -10.93 22.25
C LEU A 80 -10.29 -10.16 23.00
N LYS A 81 -11.12 -10.90 23.72
CA LYS A 81 -12.14 -10.33 24.59
C LYS A 81 -12.08 -10.96 25.97
N LEU A 82 -11.90 -10.14 26.98
CA LEU A 82 -11.87 -10.57 28.37
C LEU A 82 -13.30 -10.67 28.93
N LYS A 83 -13.62 -11.78 29.57
CA LYS A 83 -14.88 -11.99 30.30
C LYS A 83 -14.57 -12.45 31.72
N SER A 84 -15.34 -11.97 32.69
CA SER A 84 -15.28 -12.53 34.05
C SER A 84 -16.09 -13.79 34.16
N LYS A 85 -15.60 -14.80 34.83
CA LYS A 85 -16.36 -15.99 35.23
C LYS A 85 -17.30 -15.71 36.40
N ASP A 86 -16.99 -14.70 37.21
CA ASP A 86 -17.79 -14.34 38.36
C ASP A 86 -18.95 -13.44 37.97
N ALA A 87 -20.17 -13.93 38.11
CA ALA A 87 -21.40 -13.20 37.72
C ALA A 87 -21.62 -11.87 38.47
N GLY A 88 -20.92 -11.65 39.57
CA GLY A 88 -20.99 -10.41 40.37
C GLY A 88 -19.93 -9.38 40.08
N GLN A 89 -18.96 -9.68 39.17
CA GLN A 89 -17.84 -8.77 38.89
C GLN A 89 -17.92 -8.23 37.46
N GLY A 90 -17.99 -6.89 37.37
CA GLY A 90 -17.95 -6.19 36.09
C GLY A 90 -16.53 -6.15 35.51
N VAL A 91 -16.42 -6.30 34.20
CA VAL A 91 -15.20 -6.03 33.43
C VAL A 91 -15.24 -4.59 32.95
N LEU A 92 -14.13 -3.85 33.16
CA LEU A 92 -14.03 -2.50 32.62
C LEU A 92 -14.07 -2.56 31.08
N GLN A 93 -15.11 -1.96 30.50
CA GLN A 93 -15.40 -2.10 29.06
C GLN A 93 -14.24 -1.62 28.16
N SER A 94 -13.57 -0.54 28.54
CA SER A 94 -12.40 0.00 27.81
C SER A 94 -11.15 -0.89 27.85
N GLY A 95 -11.06 -1.83 28.80
CA GLY A 95 -9.95 -2.78 28.92
C GLY A 95 -10.31 -4.22 28.58
N SER A 96 -11.56 -4.46 28.16
CA SER A 96 -12.05 -5.84 27.92
C SER A 96 -11.74 -6.40 26.55
N THR A 97 -11.25 -5.58 25.63
CA THR A 97 -10.91 -6.00 24.27
C THR A 97 -9.50 -5.56 23.88
N ILE A 98 -8.76 -6.45 23.23
CA ILE A 98 -7.41 -6.20 22.70
C ILE A 98 -7.38 -6.68 21.26
N VAL A 99 -6.81 -5.86 20.37
CA VAL A 99 -6.56 -6.25 18.97
C VAL A 99 -5.05 -6.14 18.70
N TYR A 100 -4.42 -7.30 18.48
CA TYR A 100 -3.04 -7.37 18.03
C TYR A 100 -3.01 -7.38 16.51
N VAL A 101 -2.59 -6.30 15.88
CA VAL A 101 -2.41 -6.25 14.43
C VAL A 101 -1.07 -6.87 14.05
N LEU A 102 -1.06 -7.69 13.00
CA LEU A 102 0.15 -8.30 12.47
C LEU A 102 0.70 -7.41 11.35
N ASP A 103 1.84 -6.79 11.62
CA ASP A 103 2.57 -6.04 10.59
C ASP A 103 3.43 -7.03 9.79
N GLN A 104 3.12 -7.18 8.51
CA GLN A 104 3.89 -8.06 7.63
C GLN A 104 5.12 -7.32 7.12
N VAL A 105 6.29 -7.85 7.43
CA VAL A 105 7.51 -7.47 6.73
C VAL A 105 7.48 -8.09 5.34
N VAL A 106 7.46 -7.27 4.30
CA VAL A 106 7.34 -7.74 2.92
C VAL A 106 8.72 -7.77 2.26
N TYR A 107 9.20 -8.98 1.98
CA TYR A 107 10.37 -9.23 1.13
C TYR A 107 9.89 -9.74 -0.21
N GLN A 108 10.41 -9.17 -1.29
CA GLN A 108 10.07 -9.63 -2.65
C GLN A 108 11.21 -9.34 -3.63
N ALA A 109 11.15 -9.99 -4.79
CA ALA A 109 11.94 -9.56 -5.93
C ALA A 109 11.46 -8.19 -6.42
N VAL A 110 12.35 -7.36 -6.94
CA VAL A 110 12.01 -6.08 -7.57
C VAL A 110 12.78 -5.88 -8.86
N PRO A 111 12.14 -5.35 -9.93
CA PRO A 111 12.82 -5.04 -11.18
C PRO A 111 13.52 -3.69 -11.10
N THR A 112 14.61 -3.54 -11.82
CA THR A 112 15.30 -2.27 -12.04
C THR A 112 14.91 -1.70 -13.41
N ILE A 113 14.14 -0.62 -13.41
CA ILE A 113 13.62 0.03 -14.62
C ILE A 113 14.41 1.32 -14.90
N ASN A 114 14.70 1.58 -16.17
CA ASN A 114 15.38 2.77 -16.66
C ASN A 114 14.98 3.09 -18.11
N SER A 115 15.69 3.99 -18.78
CA SER A 115 15.38 4.37 -20.17
C SER A 115 15.49 3.25 -21.21
N ARG A 116 16.20 2.15 -20.91
CA ARG A 116 16.43 1.04 -21.83
C ARG A 116 15.38 -0.06 -21.76
N ASN A 117 14.65 -0.10 -20.63
CA ASN A 117 13.66 -1.14 -20.35
C ASN A 117 12.39 -0.54 -19.69
N ASN A 118 12.03 0.69 -20.09
CA ASN A 118 10.79 1.31 -19.62
C ASN A 118 9.59 0.36 -19.88
N VAL A 119 8.59 0.41 -19.02
CA VAL A 119 7.47 -0.54 -19.02
C VAL A 119 6.25 0.08 -19.70
N HIS A 120 5.60 -0.65 -20.59
CA HIS A 120 4.34 -0.29 -21.21
C HIS A 120 3.21 -1.15 -20.62
N MET A 121 2.11 -0.49 -20.24
CA MET A 121 0.90 -1.13 -19.77
C MET A 121 -0.13 -1.20 -20.88
N THR A 122 -0.73 -2.39 -21.04
CA THR A 122 -1.88 -2.59 -21.92
C THR A 122 -3.12 -2.76 -21.05
N MET A 123 -3.91 -1.71 -20.97
CA MET A 123 -5.16 -1.72 -20.21
C MET A 123 -6.28 -2.33 -21.05
N ARG A 124 -7.30 -2.89 -20.39
CA ARG A 124 -8.45 -3.53 -21.05
C ARG A 124 -9.32 -2.56 -21.85
N GLN A 125 -9.27 -1.26 -21.58
CA GLN A 125 -10.06 -0.23 -22.24
C GLN A 125 -9.44 1.15 -22.08
N ASP A 126 -9.94 2.13 -22.81
CA ASP A 126 -9.70 3.55 -22.56
C ASP A 126 -10.57 4.02 -21.41
N TYR A 127 -10.13 5.05 -20.67
CA TYR A 127 -10.81 5.58 -19.49
C TYR A 127 -11.16 7.05 -19.64
N GLU A 128 -12.31 7.43 -19.07
CA GLU A 128 -12.75 8.80 -18.84
C GLU A 128 -13.03 8.96 -17.36
N LEU A 129 -12.11 9.59 -16.62
CA LEU A 129 -12.10 9.59 -15.16
C LEU A 129 -12.25 10.99 -14.61
N THR A 130 -13.17 11.15 -13.65
CA THR A 130 -13.22 12.30 -12.76
C THR A 130 -12.46 12.07 -11.47
N GLU A 131 -12.46 10.81 -11.00
CA GLU A 131 -11.73 10.38 -9.83
C GLU A 131 -10.76 9.25 -10.19
N TRP A 132 -9.58 9.27 -9.60
CA TRP A 132 -8.60 8.22 -9.80
C TRP A 132 -7.55 8.24 -8.68
N THR A 133 -6.85 7.12 -8.53
CA THR A 133 -5.64 7.03 -7.71
C THR A 133 -4.57 6.23 -8.45
N VAL A 134 -3.35 6.75 -8.43
CA VAL A 134 -2.13 6.04 -8.83
C VAL A 134 -1.22 5.95 -7.63
N GLU A 135 -0.78 4.75 -7.28
CA GLU A 135 0.13 4.56 -6.15
C GLU A 135 1.14 3.45 -6.43
N PHE A 136 2.34 3.59 -5.88
CA PHE A 136 3.42 2.60 -6.01
C PHE A 136 4.53 2.83 -4.98
N ASN A 137 5.31 1.79 -4.71
CA ASN A 137 6.57 1.93 -4.00
C ASN A 137 7.72 2.11 -4.99
N ILE A 138 8.66 3.01 -4.66
CA ILE A 138 9.79 3.31 -5.51
C ILE A 138 11.07 3.51 -4.70
N ASN A 139 12.19 3.08 -5.30
CA ASN A 139 13.54 3.42 -4.85
C ASN A 139 14.36 3.81 -6.09
N ILE A 140 14.81 5.06 -6.15
CA ILE A 140 15.59 5.61 -7.26
C ILE A 140 17.05 5.77 -6.85
N ASP A 141 18.00 5.35 -7.70
CA ASP A 141 19.42 5.34 -7.36
C ASP A 141 20.11 6.71 -7.47
N LYS A 142 19.56 7.62 -8.30
CA LYS A 142 20.17 8.93 -8.59
C LYS A 142 19.11 10.00 -8.76
N LEU A 143 19.37 11.15 -8.16
CA LEU A 143 18.54 12.35 -8.26
C LEU A 143 19.41 13.61 -8.37
N GLY A 144 18.85 14.72 -8.82
CA GLY A 144 19.50 16.02 -8.86
C GLY A 144 20.76 16.02 -9.72
N THR A 145 21.87 16.51 -9.17
CA THR A 145 23.14 16.66 -9.87
C THR A 145 23.72 15.34 -10.38
N ALA A 146 23.41 14.22 -9.74
CA ALA A 146 23.89 12.90 -10.16
C ALA A 146 23.32 12.42 -11.52
N VAL A 147 22.23 13.02 -12.00
CA VAL A 147 21.63 12.75 -13.31
C VAL A 147 21.62 13.97 -14.22
N GLY A 148 22.38 15.01 -13.87
CA GLY A 148 22.41 16.28 -14.58
C GLY A 148 21.24 17.15 -14.17
N GLU A 149 21.20 17.50 -12.87
CA GLU A 149 20.36 18.57 -12.30
C GLU A 149 19.09 18.95 -13.10
N LEU A 150 18.04 19.40 -12.57
CA LEU A 150 16.82 19.81 -13.28
C LEU A 150 16.34 18.86 -14.40
N ASN A 151 16.87 17.64 -14.44
CA ASN A 151 16.50 16.69 -15.46
C ASN A 151 15.12 16.07 -15.16
N ASN A 152 14.31 16.02 -16.18
CA ASN A 152 12.98 15.43 -16.16
C ASN A 152 13.05 13.90 -16.09
N GLN A 153 13.16 13.34 -14.87
CA GLN A 153 13.15 11.90 -14.64
C GLN A 153 11.72 11.38 -14.55
N THR A 154 11.13 11.01 -15.67
CA THR A 154 9.77 10.46 -15.71
C THR A 154 9.72 9.11 -15.04
N ILE A 155 8.88 8.98 -14.01
CA ILE A 155 8.66 7.72 -13.29
C ILE A 155 7.31 7.06 -13.63
N PHE A 156 6.30 7.85 -14.01
CA PHE A 156 5.00 7.38 -14.46
C PHE A 156 4.42 8.36 -15.46
N GLY A 157 3.80 7.84 -16.51
CA GLY A 157 3.11 8.64 -17.51
C GLY A 157 1.87 7.92 -18.04
N ALA A 158 0.77 8.66 -18.18
CA ALA A 158 -0.45 8.19 -18.80
C ALA A 158 -1.07 9.33 -19.59
N TRP A 159 -1.48 9.07 -20.83
CA TRP A 159 -2.01 10.08 -21.74
C TRP A 159 -3.34 9.63 -22.34
N GLY A 160 -4.10 10.59 -22.82
CA GLY A 160 -5.34 10.37 -23.55
C GLY A 160 -5.15 9.55 -24.82
N PRO A 161 -6.19 8.83 -25.28
CA PRO A 161 -6.20 8.22 -26.60
C PRO A 161 -6.16 9.31 -27.70
N ASP A 162 -5.84 8.92 -28.92
CA ASP A 162 -5.68 9.85 -30.03
C ASP A 162 -6.95 10.73 -30.20
N GLY A 163 -6.74 12.03 -30.22
CA GLY A 163 -7.79 13.03 -30.33
C GLY A 163 -8.51 13.42 -29.04
N LYS A 164 -8.09 12.89 -27.87
CA LYS A 164 -8.61 13.28 -26.57
C LYS A 164 -7.49 13.73 -25.64
N ASP A 165 -7.67 14.90 -25.01
CA ASP A 165 -6.74 15.39 -24.00
C ASP A 165 -6.86 14.57 -22.70
N GLY A 166 -5.72 14.26 -22.11
CA GLY A 166 -5.62 13.60 -20.81
C GLY A 166 -4.18 13.36 -20.44
N GLU A 167 -3.84 13.64 -19.20
CA GLU A 167 -2.48 13.51 -18.71
C GLU A 167 -2.48 13.18 -17.21
N ILE A 168 -1.71 12.14 -16.84
CA ILE A 168 -1.16 11.94 -15.50
C ILE A 168 0.34 11.74 -15.72
N TYR A 169 1.15 12.73 -15.35
CA TYR A 169 2.58 12.71 -15.63
C TYR A 169 3.36 13.01 -14.37
N ILE A 170 4.14 12.04 -13.90
CA ILE A 170 4.86 12.09 -12.64
C ILE A 170 6.36 11.96 -12.92
N ARG A 171 7.14 12.91 -12.38
CA ARG A 171 8.58 12.99 -12.62
C ARG A 171 9.34 13.60 -11.46
N PHE A 172 10.63 13.36 -11.40
CA PHE A 172 11.57 14.11 -10.58
C PHE A 172 12.29 15.17 -11.41
N GLY A 173 12.36 16.39 -10.87
CA GLY A 173 13.06 17.51 -11.47
C GLY A 173 12.40 18.02 -12.76
N ASP A 174 12.42 19.30 -12.93
CA ASP A 174 12.11 20.03 -14.17
C ASP A 174 12.44 21.51 -13.95
N ALA A 175 13.32 22.07 -14.76
CA ALA A 175 13.75 23.46 -14.60
C ALA A 175 12.54 24.40 -14.43
N PRO A 176 12.51 25.29 -13.43
CA PRO A 176 13.57 25.63 -12.48
C PRO A 176 13.51 24.89 -11.13
N ILE A 177 12.70 23.83 -10.97
CA ILE A 177 12.58 23.09 -9.72
C ILE A 177 13.78 22.16 -9.49
N GLU A 178 14.04 21.83 -8.22
CA GLU A 178 15.17 20.99 -7.82
C GLU A 178 15.04 19.58 -8.40
N GLY A 179 16.14 18.97 -8.80
CA GLY A 179 16.18 17.66 -9.46
C GLY A 179 15.73 16.48 -8.57
N ASN A 180 15.63 16.69 -7.27
CA ASN A 180 15.10 15.73 -6.31
C ASN A 180 13.71 16.12 -5.75
N ARG A 181 13.02 17.05 -6.39
CA ARG A 181 11.63 17.41 -6.10
C ARG A 181 10.71 16.68 -7.05
N LEU A 182 9.67 16.06 -6.49
CA LEU A 182 8.66 15.33 -7.25
C LEU A 182 7.63 16.32 -7.81
N GLN A 183 7.20 16.10 -9.05
CA GLN A 183 6.16 16.88 -9.69
C GLN A 183 5.13 15.96 -10.34
N ILE A 184 3.87 16.31 -10.23
CA ILE A 184 2.77 15.72 -11.00
C ILE A 184 2.05 16.75 -11.84
N LYS A 185 1.73 16.37 -13.10
CA LYS A 185 0.91 17.16 -14.02
C LYS A 185 -0.38 16.40 -14.32
N THR A 186 -1.49 17.09 -14.26
CA THR A 186 -2.82 16.59 -14.68
C THR A 186 -3.76 17.78 -14.94
N GLN A 187 -4.78 17.57 -15.76
CA GLN A 187 -5.82 18.57 -16.10
C GLN A 187 -5.27 19.94 -16.59
N GLY A 188 -4.07 19.97 -17.16
CA GLY A 188 -3.42 21.19 -17.65
C GLY A 188 -2.73 22.03 -16.56
N THR A 189 -2.56 21.49 -15.36
CA THR A 189 -1.86 22.13 -14.24
C THR A 189 -0.81 21.17 -13.63
N GLN A 190 -0.04 21.66 -12.67
CA GLN A 190 1.01 20.86 -12.04
C GLN A 190 1.16 21.18 -10.55
N MET A 191 1.58 20.18 -9.77
CA MET A 191 1.86 20.30 -8.35
C MET A 191 3.23 19.71 -8.05
N ASN A 192 4.02 20.40 -7.22
CA ASN A 192 5.30 19.91 -6.73
C ASN A 192 5.16 19.36 -5.32
N SER A 193 6.02 18.40 -4.95
CA SER A 193 6.13 17.97 -3.56
C SER A 193 6.66 19.09 -2.66
N ASN A 194 6.25 19.11 -1.40
CA ASN A 194 6.86 19.96 -0.39
C ASN A 194 8.23 19.39 0.05
N MET A 195 8.33 18.06 0.19
CA MET A 195 9.58 17.42 0.55
C MET A 195 10.54 17.31 -0.64
N LEU A 196 11.82 17.21 -0.34
CA LEU A 196 12.88 16.78 -1.24
C LEU A 196 13.24 15.32 -0.95
N PHE A 197 13.43 14.54 -2.01
CA PHE A 197 13.66 13.10 -1.92
C PHE A 197 15.14 12.75 -1.87
N ASN A 198 15.44 11.64 -1.21
CA ASN A 198 16.78 11.06 -1.15
C ASN A 198 16.90 9.88 -2.11
N ALA A 199 18.03 9.78 -2.80
CA ALA A 199 18.36 8.59 -3.58
C ALA A 199 18.53 7.36 -2.67
N ASN A 200 18.34 6.17 -3.23
CA ASN A 200 18.48 4.88 -2.54
C ASN A 200 17.58 4.71 -1.30
N THR A 201 16.47 5.43 -1.26
CA THR A 201 15.48 5.36 -0.19
C THR A 201 14.14 4.87 -0.76
N TRP A 202 13.48 3.95 -0.07
CA TRP A 202 12.14 3.52 -0.43
C TRP A 202 11.11 4.54 0.01
N TYR A 203 10.20 4.84 -0.90
CA TYR A 203 9.03 5.69 -0.64
C TYR A 203 7.78 5.03 -1.22
N HIS A 204 6.70 5.03 -0.46
CA HIS A 204 5.37 4.84 -1.01
C HIS A 204 4.85 6.19 -1.49
N LEU A 205 4.47 6.27 -2.75
CA LEU A 205 3.88 7.45 -3.37
C LEU A 205 2.43 7.16 -3.74
N ALA A 206 1.52 8.08 -3.41
CA ALA A 206 0.15 8.00 -3.88
C ALA A 206 -0.34 9.37 -4.34
N PHE A 207 -1.01 9.38 -5.48
CA PHE A 207 -1.60 10.55 -6.10
C PHE A 207 -3.09 10.30 -6.23
N VAL A 208 -3.89 11.11 -5.55
CA VAL A 208 -5.34 10.92 -5.45
C VAL A 208 -6.06 12.13 -6.02
N CYS A 209 -6.83 11.92 -7.08
CA CYS A 209 -7.71 12.91 -7.67
C CYS A 209 -9.16 12.65 -7.25
N THR A 210 -9.80 13.64 -6.63
CA THR A 210 -11.22 13.59 -6.23
C THR A 210 -12.12 14.37 -7.21
N GLY A 211 -11.65 14.60 -8.43
CA GLY A 211 -12.30 15.46 -9.42
C GLY A 211 -11.85 16.91 -9.28
N THR A 212 -12.07 17.52 -8.15
CA THR A 212 -11.78 18.96 -7.92
C THR A 212 -10.54 19.18 -7.05
N LYS A 213 -9.91 18.14 -6.55
CA LYS A 213 -8.69 18.21 -5.75
C LYS A 213 -7.72 17.10 -6.09
N LEU A 214 -6.44 17.45 -6.10
CA LEU A 214 -5.33 16.51 -6.20
C LEU A 214 -4.58 16.49 -4.87
N TYR A 215 -4.33 15.28 -4.36
CA TYR A 215 -3.51 15.04 -3.18
C TYR A 215 -2.29 14.23 -3.54
N MET A 216 -1.15 14.59 -2.97
CA MET A 216 0.09 13.82 -3.02
C MET A 216 0.39 13.31 -1.61
N TYR A 217 0.49 11.98 -1.46
CA TYR A 217 0.88 11.35 -0.21
C TYR A 217 2.24 10.71 -0.38
N VAL A 218 3.09 10.87 0.64
CA VAL A 218 4.39 10.20 0.76
C VAL A 218 4.38 9.39 2.04
N ASN A 219 4.61 8.09 1.93
CA ASN A 219 4.57 7.14 3.06
C ASN A 219 3.26 7.26 3.88
N GLY A 220 2.12 7.41 3.17
CA GLY A 220 0.79 7.52 3.78
C GLY A 220 0.46 8.87 4.40
N VAL A 221 1.40 9.82 4.42
CA VAL A 221 1.22 11.17 4.97
C VAL A 221 1.01 12.18 3.84
N LEU A 222 0.09 13.12 4.03
CA LEU A 222 -0.15 14.20 3.07
C LEU A 222 1.10 15.07 2.96
N ASP A 223 1.69 15.13 1.76
CA ASP A 223 2.80 16.01 1.44
C ASP A 223 2.30 17.34 0.87
N ASN A 224 1.44 17.30 -0.15
CA ASN A 224 0.87 18.50 -0.77
C ASN A 224 -0.52 18.22 -1.34
N SER A 225 -1.28 19.30 -1.59
CA SER A 225 -2.55 19.24 -2.31
C SER A 225 -2.80 20.52 -3.10
N MET A 226 -3.61 20.42 -4.16
CA MET A 226 -4.04 21.55 -4.95
C MET A 226 -5.47 21.39 -5.45
N ASP A 227 -6.15 22.49 -5.70
CA ASP A 227 -7.45 22.50 -6.35
C ASP A 227 -7.29 22.26 -7.87
N LEU A 228 -8.25 21.53 -8.44
CA LEU A 228 -8.32 21.21 -9.85
C LEU A 228 -9.58 21.81 -10.50
N ALA A 229 -9.54 21.92 -11.83
CA ALA A 229 -10.68 22.43 -12.59
C ALA A 229 -11.87 21.45 -12.70
N GLY A 230 -11.74 20.21 -12.20
CA GLY A 230 -12.79 19.20 -12.28
C GLY A 230 -12.99 18.62 -13.68
N LYS A 231 -11.97 18.67 -14.53
CA LYS A 231 -12.02 18.12 -15.88
C LYS A 231 -11.93 16.60 -15.87
N ILE A 232 -12.59 15.97 -16.83
CA ILE A 232 -12.39 14.55 -17.12
C ILE A 232 -10.95 14.34 -17.59
N VAL A 233 -10.29 13.32 -17.03
CA VAL A 233 -8.98 12.85 -17.47
C VAL A 233 -9.19 11.64 -18.36
N ASN A 234 -8.85 11.77 -19.64
CA ASN A 234 -8.88 10.65 -20.57
C ASN A 234 -7.56 9.91 -20.52
N LEU A 235 -7.60 8.57 -20.46
CA LEU A 235 -6.42 7.73 -20.51
C LEU A 235 -6.60 6.65 -21.55
N GLY A 236 -5.66 6.57 -22.49
CA GLY A 236 -5.66 5.57 -23.55
C GLY A 236 -5.11 4.24 -23.04
N SER A 237 -5.77 3.15 -23.43
CA SER A 237 -5.44 1.78 -23.01
C SER A 237 -4.01 1.34 -23.32
N LYS A 238 -3.35 1.96 -24.28
CA LYS A 238 -1.95 1.71 -24.66
C LYS A 238 -1.03 2.90 -24.45
N LYS A 239 -1.47 3.87 -23.64
CA LYS A 239 -0.76 5.14 -23.42
C LYS A 239 -0.25 5.30 -21.98
N ILE A 240 -0.06 4.18 -21.26
CA ILE A 240 0.43 4.19 -19.88
C ILE A 240 1.80 3.52 -19.81
N GLN A 241 2.75 4.15 -19.11
CA GLN A 241 4.11 3.63 -19.00
C GLN A 241 4.77 3.98 -17.65
N LEU A 242 5.74 3.14 -17.25
CA LEU A 242 6.75 3.47 -16.24
C LEU A 242 8.06 3.82 -16.91
N GLY A 243 8.66 4.91 -16.45
CA GLY A 243 9.88 5.42 -17.07
C GLY A 243 9.63 6.06 -18.44
N ASN A 244 10.71 6.50 -19.04
CA ASN A 244 10.69 7.08 -20.38
C ASN A 244 12.05 6.87 -21.05
N MET A 245 12.05 6.51 -22.34
CA MET A 245 13.28 6.23 -23.08
C MET A 245 14.24 7.43 -23.14
N ASP A 246 13.69 8.64 -23.19
CA ASP A 246 14.50 9.85 -23.40
C ASP A 246 15.01 10.46 -22.09
N TYR A 247 14.23 10.34 -21.00
CA TYR A 247 14.46 11.14 -19.80
C TYR A 247 14.86 10.36 -18.56
N LEU A 248 14.46 9.09 -18.39
CA LEU A 248 14.80 8.33 -17.19
C LEU A 248 16.25 7.84 -17.22
N LYS A 249 17.18 8.66 -16.74
CA LYS A 249 18.62 8.32 -16.69
C LYS A 249 19.01 7.52 -15.42
N ALA A 250 18.19 7.58 -14.39
CA ALA A 250 18.37 6.82 -13.16
C ALA A 250 17.86 5.39 -13.32
N ASN A 251 18.26 4.53 -12.40
CA ASN A 251 17.64 3.22 -12.21
C ASN A 251 16.59 3.34 -11.11
N VAL A 252 15.39 2.83 -11.39
CA VAL A 252 14.26 2.88 -10.46
C VAL A 252 13.78 1.45 -10.19
N LYS A 253 13.74 1.09 -8.92
CA LYS A 253 13.09 -0.13 -8.47
C LYS A 253 11.64 0.19 -8.17
N TYR A 254 10.73 -0.62 -8.69
CA TYR A 254 9.29 -0.47 -8.47
C TYR A 254 8.72 -1.68 -7.73
N SER A 255 7.65 -1.42 -6.98
CA SER A 255 6.88 -2.44 -6.32
C SER A 255 5.46 -1.94 -6.09
N GLU A 256 4.48 -2.85 -6.06
CA GLU A 256 3.11 -2.56 -5.65
C GLU A 256 2.44 -1.43 -6.45
N LEU A 257 2.67 -1.38 -7.77
CA LEU A 257 2.02 -0.38 -8.63
C LEU A 257 0.53 -0.69 -8.77
N ARG A 258 -0.31 0.30 -8.48
CA ARG A 258 -1.76 0.18 -8.48
C ARG A 258 -2.41 1.37 -9.17
N PHE A 259 -3.40 1.06 -10.00
CA PHE A 259 -4.25 2.04 -10.64
C PHE A 259 -5.71 1.82 -10.22
N TRP A 260 -6.34 2.89 -9.73
CA TRP A 260 -7.70 2.87 -9.22
C TRP A 260 -8.58 3.82 -10.00
N THR A 261 -9.81 3.40 -10.29
CA THR A 261 -10.86 4.24 -10.88
C THR A 261 -11.70 4.98 -9.83
N LYS A 262 -11.14 5.18 -8.64
CA LYS A 262 -11.73 5.95 -7.54
C LYS A 262 -10.69 6.76 -6.79
N ALA A 263 -11.12 7.80 -6.10
CA ALA A 263 -10.31 8.48 -5.11
C ALA A 263 -10.22 7.63 -3.83
N ARG A 264 -9.00 7.35 -3.35
CA ARG A 264 -8.76 6.69 -2.07
C ARG A 264 -8.61 7.73 -0.95
N SER A 265 -9.15 7.43 0.23
CA SER A 265 -8.90 8.24 1.41
C SER A 265 -7.44 8.11 1.89
N GLN A 266 -6.96 9.09 2.65
CA GLN A 266 -5.63 9.03 3.28
C GLN A 266 -5.46 7.77 4.13
N ALA A 267 -6.47 7.38 4.90
CA ALA A 267 -6.42 6.17 5.73
C ALA A 267 -6.31 4.89 4.88
N GLU A 268 -7.05 4.79 3.77
CA GLU A 268 -6.90 3.67 2.84
C GLU A 268 -5.49 3.60 2.25
N VAL A 269 -4.90 4.75 1.89
CA VAL A 269 -3.53 4.83 1.38
C VAL A 269 -2.53 4.42 2.46
N ALA A 270 -2.57 5.05 3.64
CA ALA A 270 -1.63 4.81 4.73
C ALA A 270 -1.67 3.36 5.25
N ASN A 271 -2.87 2.79 5.34
CA ASN A 271 -3.04 1.44 5.86
C ASN A 271 -2.66 0.34 4.86
N ASN A 272 -2.47 0.65 3.58
CA ASN A 272 -2.29 -0.36 2.53
C ASN A 272 -1.09 -0.10 1.61
N MET A 273 -0.03 0.52 2.12
CA MET A 273 1.15 0.89 1.32
C MET A 273 1.86 -0.31 0.67
N TYR A 274 1.93 -1.45 1.36
CA TYR A 274 2.79 -2.57 0.96
C TYR A 274 2.04 -3.83 0.56
N VAL A 275 0.78 -3.96 0.97
CA VAL A 275 -0.06 -5.13 0.69
C VAL A 275 -1.51 -4.68 0.56
N ILE A 276 -2.22 -5.21 -0.44
CA ILE A 276 -3.67 -5.00 -0.60
C ILE A 276 -4.34 -6.24 -1.17
N ASP A 277 -5.61 -6.44 -0.82
CA ASP A 277 -6.44 -7.47 -1.46
C ASP A 277 -6.60 -7.13 -2.95
N PRO A 278 -6.14 -8.01 -3.86
CA PRO A 278 -6.29 -7.81 -5.31
C PRO A 278 -7.73 -7.60 -5.80
N LYS A 279 -8.72 -8.00 -5.00
CA LYS A 279 -10.14 -7.84 -5.31
C LYS A 279 -10.78 -6.59 -4.69
N SER A 280 -9.97 -5.66 -4.20
CA SER A 280 -10.46 -4.40 -3.63
C SER A 280 -11.31 -3.62 -4.61
N ASN A 281 -12.44 -3.10 -4.13
CA ASN A 281 -13.37 -2.33 -4.97
C ASN A 281 -12.71 -1.08 -5.57
N GLY A 282 -12.83 -0.90 -6.87
CA GLY A 282 -12.24 0.21 -7.64
C GLY A 282 -10.77 0.02 -8.00
N LEU A 283 -10.13 -1.09 -7.62
CA LEU A 283 -8.79 -1.46 -8.07
C LEU A 283 -8.86 -1.95 -9.52
N GLU A 284 -8.42 -1.12 -10.43
CA GLU A 284 -8.52 -1.40 -11.86
C GLU A 284 -7.34 -2.25 -12.36
N ALA A 285 -6.13 -1.93 -11.90
CA ALA A 285 -4.95 -2.71 -12.21
C ALA A 285 -3.99 -2.77 -11.01
N TYR A 286 -3.31 -3.90 -10.87
CA TYR A 286 -2.37 -4.14 -9.80
C TYR A 286 -1.18 -4.97 -10.29
N TRP A 287 -0.05 -4.34 -10.45
CA TRP A 287 1.21 -5.00 -10.79
C TRP A 287 2.09 -5.06 -9.52
N LYS A 288 2.23 -6.25 -8.96
CA LYS A 288 3.08 -6.45 -7.77
C LYS A 288 4.54 -6.19 -8.08
N MET A 289 4.94 -6.43 -9.34
CA MET A 289 6.30 -6.30 -9.85
C MET A 289 7.28 -7.19 -9.06
N ASN A 290 6.89 -8.42 -8.80
CA ASN A 290 7.62 -9.37 -7.95
C ASN A 290 7.86 -10.72 -8.62
N GLU A 291 7.76 -10.79 -9.93
CA GLU A 291 7.93 -12.02 -10.72
C GLU A 291 9.32 -12.64 -10.55
N GLY A 292 10.34 -11.82 -10.31
CA GLY A 292 11.71 -12.25 -10.04
C GLY A 292 12.53 -12.64 -11.27
N GLU A 293 11.90 -12.70 -12.44
CA GLU A 293 12.49 -13.01 -13.73
C GLU A 293 11.62 -12.50 -14.90
N GLY A 294 12.17 -12.55 -16.11
CA GLY A 294 11.42 -12.18 -17.32
C GLY A 294 11.26 -10.66 -17.49
N TYR A 295 10.41 -10.29 -18.43
CA TYR A 295 10.19 -8.92 -18.88
C TYR A 295 8.71 -8.48 -18.82
N SER A 296 7.82 -9.34 -18.34
CA SER A 296 6.38 -9.10 -18.25
C SER A 296 5.92 -9.07 -16.80
N PHE A 297 4.91 -8.25 -16.51
CA PHE A 297 4.33 -8.03 -15.19
C PHE A 297 2.84 -8.33 -15.25
N ARG A 298 2.40 -9.28 -14.42
CA ARG A 298 1.02 -9.74 -14.40
C ARG A 298 0.13 -8.81 -13.58
N ASP A 299 -1.06 -8.54 -14.08
CA ASP A 299 -2.11 -7.86 -13.34
C ASP A 299 -2.72 -8.80 -12.29
N ALA A 300 -2.43 -8.53 -11.03
CA ALA A 300 -2.94 -9.30 -9.89
C ALA A 300 -4.43 -8.99 -9.60
N SER A 301 -4.99 -7.87 -10.09
CA SER A 301 -6.42 -7.55 -9.94
C SER A 301 -7.33 -8.55 -10.65
N GLY A 302 -6.78 -9.23 -11.66
CA GLY A 302 -7.52 -10.18 -12.50
C GLY A 302 -8.32 -9.53 -13.64
N ASN A 303 -8.19 -8.22 -13.85
CA ASN A 303 -8.87 -7.51 -14.94
C ASN A 303 -8.15 -7.64 -16.30
N GLY A 304 -6.93 -8.22 -16.31
CA GLY A 304 -6.18 -8.50 -17.53
C GLY A 304 -5.37 -7.31 -18.06
N ASN A 305 -5.04 -6.36 -17.21
CA ASN A 305 -4.23 -5.18 -17.54
C ASN A 305 -2.74 -5.52 -17.42
N ASN A 306 -2.20 -6.34 -18.31
CA ASN A 306 -0.80 -6.76 -18.22
C ASN A 306 0.17 -5.67 -18.68
N ALA A 307 1.43 -5.81 -18.28
CA ALA A 307 2.51 -4.88 -18.62
C ALA A 307 3.76 -5.63 -19.07
N GLU A 308 4.57 -5.01 -19.90
CA GLU A 308 5.84 -5.55 -20.34
C GLU A 308 6.87 -4.44 -20.60
N THR A 309 8.14 -4.79 -20.52
CA THR A 309 9.20 -3.86 -20.89
C THR A 309 9.25 -3.62 -22.38
N ASN A 310 9.66 -2.41 -22.76
CA ASN A 310 9.87 -2.05 -24.15
C ASN A 310 10.90 -2.97 -24.82
N GLY A 311 10.55 -3.51 -26.00
CA GLY A 311 11.40 -4.43 -26.73
C GLY A 311 11.69 -5.75 -25.99
N GLN A 312 10.88 -6.12 -25.01
CA GLN A 312 11.06 -7.33 -24.19
C GLN A 312 12.44 -7.40 -23.49
N ALA A 313 13.01 -6.24 -23.18
CA ALA A 313 14.30 -6.14 -22.48
C ALA A 313 14.15 -6.61 -21.04
N VAL A 314 14.81 -7.70 -20.66
CA VAL A 314 14.76 -8.24 -19.30
C VAL A 314 15.42 -7.25 -18.33
N PRO A 315 14.69 -6.76 -17.30
CA PRO A 315 15.28 -5.91 -16.28
C PRO A 315 16.22 -6.71 -15.38
N GLU A 316 17.15 -6.01 -14.73
CA GLU A 316 17.86 -6.60 -13.60
C GLU A 316 16.85 -6.83 -12.45
N TRP A 317 16.74 -8.07 -12.00
CA TRP A 317 15.93 -8.46 -10.86
C TRP A 317 16.77 -8.59 -9.61
N ILE A 318 16.37 -7.86 -8.55
CA ILE A 318 17.03 -7.95 -7.25
C ILE A 318 16.10 -8.75 -6.33
N GLN A 319 16.63 -9.87 -5.80
CA GLN A 319 15.89 -10.78 -4.95
C GLN A 319 15.90 -10.31 -3.49
N ASP A 320 14.93 -10.79 -2.69
CA ASP A 320 14.84 -10.61 -1.24
C ASP A 320 14.95 -9.14 -0.77
N VAL A 321 14.32 -8.23 -1.51
CA VAL A 321 14.31 -6.81 -1.17
C VAL A 321 13.19 -6.54 -0.17
N ARG A 322 13.55 -5.94 0.95
CA ARG A 322 12.59 -5.41 1.91
C ARG A 322 12.05 -4.06 1.40
N ILE A 323 10.75 -3.97 1.14
CA ILE A 323 10.12 -2.82 0.47
C ILE A 323 9.49 -1.79 1.42
N ASP A 324 9.41 -2.08 2.72
CA ASP A 324 8.78 -1.21 3.72
C ASP A 324 9.68 -0.07 4.24
N GLY A 325 10.88 0.04 3.73
CA GLY A 325 11.80 1.14 4.05
C GLY A 325 12.44 1.09 5.44
N LYS A 326 12.24 -0.02 6.19
CA LYS A 326 12.76 -0.18 7.57
C LYS A 326 14.08 -0.95 7.62
#